data_e532e06a54fd9c2e87050a0224b62662
#
_entry.id   e532e06a54fd9c2e87050a0224b62662
#
_cell.length_a   1.000
_cell.length_b   1.000
_cell.length_c   1.000
_cell.angle_alpha   90.00
_cell.angle_beta   90.00
_cell.angle_gamma   90.00
#
_symmetry.space_group_name_H-M   'P 1'
#
loop_
_entity.id
_entity.type
_entity.pdbx_description
1 polymer ?
#
loop_
_entity_poly.entity_id
_entity_poly.type
_entity_poly.pdbx_seq_one_letter_code
_entity_poly.pdbx_strand_id
1 'polypeptide(L)'
;MTTHWSQDQQRYLPCWERAVQLPILKHADLILYTSVNLSNEALGRLKFRKATLKHFQNRGYQAGAIQAMQDAFGPQGRREKWFEGYDWVIRLNLDVLIMHDTWLRQTMADTSIDGIFQHCDPLPRLRRVHTDFFAIRPQALDPAAVESCNQSLAEEQFSCSIRSILRSKRFRWVQDADASNSTCRIRGASSSVVHSHQLWRFCPNYFAAPPGVKRFRWSNYTLASQQKIVSLVGL
;
A
#
# COMPACT_ATOMS: atom_id res chain seq x y z
N MET A 1 7.63 -8.09 -0.99
CA MET A 1 6.62 -8.44 0.02
C MET A 1 7.17 -9.53 0.90
N THR A 2 7.72 -9.21 2.02
CA THR A 2 8.08 -10.23 2.99
C THR A 2 6.90 -10.48 3.86
N THR A 3 6.47 -11.63 3.75
CA THR A 3 5.22 -12.07 4.28
C THR A 3 5.48 -13.17 5.28
N HIS A 4 6.25 -12.82 6.29
CA HIS A 4 6.32 -13.61 7.48
C HIS A 4 5.36 -13.00 8.48
N TRP A 5 4.17 -13.57 8.59
CA TRP A 5 3.32 -13.35 9.75
C TRP A 5 4.01 -13.99 10.95
N SER A 6 4.99 -13.32 11.52
CA SER A 6 5.56 -13.70 12.80
C SER A 6 4.63 -13.24 13.92
N GLN A 7 4.82 -13.76 15.13
CA GLN A 7 4.10 -13.25 16.31
C GLN A 7 4.30 -11.74 16.49
N ASP A 8 5.42 -11.19 16.03
CA ASP A 8 5.67 -9.76 16.05
C ASP A 8 4.73 -8.98 15.14
N GLN A 9 4.33 -9.54 14.01
CA GLN A 9 3.41 -8.86 13.09
C GLN A 9 1.98 -8.79 13.63
N GLN A 10 1.57 -9.71 14.52
CA GLN A 10 0.29 -9.61 15.21
C GLN A 10 0.18 -8.33 16.05
N ARG A 11 1.31 -7.76 16.48
CA ARG A 11 1.36 -6.50 17.22
C ARG A 11 0.91 -5.30 16.41
N TYR A 12 0.87 -5.40 15.07
CA TYR A 12 0.36 -4.35 14.19
C TYR A 12 -1.18 -4.34 14.09
N LEU A 13 -1.85 -5.43 14.47
CA LEU A 13 -3.31 -5.52 14.35
C LEU A 13 -4.06 -4.36 14.99
N PRO A 14 -3.74 -3.90 16.22
CA PRO A 14 -4.45 -2.76 16.82
C PRO A 14 -4.34 -1.46 16.01
N CYS A 15 -3.23 -1.29 15.28
CA CYS A 15 -3.04 -0.16 14.38
C CYS A 15 -3.93 -0.28 13.15
N TRP A 16 -3.94 -1.48 12.57
CA TRP A 16 -4.73 -1.78 11.39
C TRP A 16 -6.23 -1.71 11.67
N GLU A 17 -6.70 -2.16 12.84
CA GLU A 17 -8.09 -2.02 13.26
C GLU A 17 -8.58 -0.58 13.24
N ARG A 18 -7.68 0.37 13.49
CA ARG A 18 -7.98 1.80 13.39
C ARG A 18 -7.84 2.32 11.97
N ALA A 19 -6.78 1.95 11.27
CA ALA A 19 -6.53 2.41 9.91
C ALA A 19 -7.67 2.01 8.96
N VAL A 20 -8.23 0.81 9.11
CA VAL A 20 -9.36 0.34 8.28
C VAL A 20 -10.65 1.12 8.47
N GLN A 21 -10.74 1.96 9.51
CA GLN A 21 -11.88 2.88 9.68
C GLN A 21 -11.77 4.13 8.78
N LEU A 22 -10.61 4.39 8.17
CA LEU A 22 -10.46 5.46 7.19
C LEU A 22 -11.38 5.22 6.00
N PRO A 23 -12.06 6.27 5.49
CA PRO A 23 -12.94 6.15 4.33
C PRO A 23 -12.33 5.41 3.15
N ILE A 24 -11.05 5.65 2.83
CA ILE A 24 -10.34 4.99 1.72
C ILE A 24 -10.24 3.46 1.91
N LEU A 25 -10.06 2.99 3.13
CA LEU A 25 -9.92 1.56 3.44
C LEU A 25 -11.25 0.91 3.82
N LYS A 26 -12.14 1.64 4.50
CA LYS A 26 -13.44 1.14 4.92
C LYS A 26 -14.30 0.62 3.76
N HIS A 27 -14.16 1.22 2.58
CA HIS A 27 -14.90 0.85 1.37
C HIS A 27 -14.07 0.00 0.41
N ALA A 28 -12.82 -0.29 0.75
CA ALA A 28 -11.97 -1.16 -0.05
C ALA A 28 -12.29 -2.65 0.19
N ASP A 29 -12.03 -3.45 -0.84
CA ASP A 29 -11.92 -4.90 -0.68
C ASP A 29 -10.46 -5.24 -0.34
N LEU A 30 -10.25 -6.26 0.48
CA LEU A 30 -8.94 -6.73 0.88
C LEU A 30 -8.54 -7.95 0.06
N ILE A 31 -7.38 -7.91 -0.58
CA ILE A 31 -6.67 -9.09 -1.02
C ILE A 31 -5.45 -9.27 -0.11
N LEU A 32 -5.50 -10.32 0.69
CA LEU A 32 -4.41 -10.69 1.57
C LEU A 32 -3.56 -11.76 0.89
N TYR A 33 -2.32 -11.40 0.55
CA TYR A 33 -1.37 -12.28 -0.10
C TYR A 33 -0.33 -12.72 0.92
N THR A 34 -0.34 -13.99 1.31
CA THR A 34 0.42 -14.51 2.45
C THR A 34 1.03 -15.88 2.20
N SER A 35 2.15 -16.15 2.84
CA SER A 35 2.80 -17.47 2.85
C SER A 35 2.48 -18.30 4.09
N VAL A 36 1.67 -17.77 5.01
CA VAL A 36 1.30 -18.44 6.25
C VAL A 36 -0.22 -18.60 6.37
N ASN A 37 -0.63 -19.57 7.14
CA ASN A 37 -2.05 -19.74 7.46
C ASN A 37 -2.46 -18.72 8.51
N LEU A 38 -3.40 -17.86 8.14
CA LEU A 38 -4.00 -16.89 9.04
C LEU A 38 -5.31 -17.46 9.61
N SER A 39 -5.54 -17.21 10.88
CA SER A 39 -6.84 -17.55 11.48
C SER A 39 -7.93 -16.63 10.92
N ASN A 40 -9.13 -17.18 10.75
CA ASN A 40 -10.31 -16.40 10.38
C ASN A 40 -10.60 -15.29 11.40
N GLU A 41 -10.20 -15.47 12.66
CA GLU A 41 -10.30 -14.46 13.70
C GLU A 41 -9.45 -13.22 13.40
N ALA A 42 -8.19 -13.41 12.99
CA ALA A 42 -7.30 -12.30 12.64
C ALA A 42 -7.85 -11.50 11.47
N LEU A 43 -8.40 -12.18 10.44
CA LEU A 43 -9.04 -11.53 9.30
C LEU A 43 -10.33 -10.81 9.70
N GLY A 44 -11.16 -11.42 10.55
CA GLY A 44 -12.41 -10.84 11.04
C GLY A 44 -12.21 -9.55 11.82
N ARG A 45 -11.07 -9.40 12.50
CA ARG A 45 -10.71 -8.17 13.22
C ARG A 45 -10.50 -6.97 12.29
N LEU A 46 -10.03 -7.20 11.06
CA LEU A 46 -9.75 -6.11 10.10
C LEU A 46 -11.02 -5.51 9.47
N LYS A 47 -12.18 -6.14 9.59
CA LYS A 47 -13.51 -5.60 9.19
C LYS A 47 -13.58 -4.98 7.79
N PHE A 48 -12.85 -5.51 6.83
CA PHE A 48 -13.01 -5.12 5.43
C PHE A 48 -14.37 -5.57 4.89
N ARG A 49 -14.90 -4.86 3.90
CA ARG A 49 -16.16 -5.23 3.23
C ARG A 49 -16.09 -6.64 2.64
N LYS A 50 -15.00 -6.97 1.99
CA LYS A 50 -14.68 -8.29 1.44
C LYS A 50 -13.20 -8.55 1.68
N ALA A 51 -12.88 -9.76 2.12
CA ALA A 51 -11.50 -10.21 2.26
C ALA A 51 -11.29 -11.48 1.43
N THR A 52 -10.25 -11.50 0.62
CA THR A 52 -9.83 -12.66 -0.17
C THR A 52 -8.42 -13.03 0.23
N LEU A 53 -8.24 -14.29 0.61
CA LEU A 53 -6.95 -14.83 0.98
C LEU A 53 -6.30 -15.51 -0.24
N LYS A 54 -5.08 -15.16 -0.53
CA LYS A 54 -4.24 -15.77 -1.55
C LYS A 54 -2.95 -16.29 -0.92
N HIS A 55 -2.66 -17.57 -1.15
CA HIS A 55 -1.47 -18.20 -0.61
C HIS A 55 -0.36 -18.31 -1.67
N PHE A 56 0.88 -18.18 -1.23
CA PHE A 56 2.06 -18.40 -2.05
C PHE A 56 3.18 -19.08 -1.25
N GLN A 57 4.12 -19.69 -1.96
CA GLN A 57 5.33 -20.20 -1.35
C GLN A 57 6.37 -19.08 -1.26
N ASN A 58 6.72 -18.69 -0.05
CA ASN A 58 7.72 -17.65 0.16
C ASN A 58 9.12 -18.12 -0.28
N ARG A 59 9.73 -17.38 -1.20
CA ARG A 59 11.08 -17.63 -1.74
C ARG A 59 12.17 -16.80 -1.08
N GLY A 60 11.86 -16.15 0.05
CA GLY A 60 12.78 -15.26 0.75
C GLY A 60 12.46 -13.79 0.53
N TYR A 61 13.21 -12.92 1.21
CA TYR A 61 12.89 -11.49 1.35
C TYR A 61 12.65 -10.78 0.01
N GLN A 62 13.68 -10.61 -0.80
CA GLN A 62 13.57 -9.90 -2.08
C GLN A 62 12.81 -10.74 -3.13
N ALA A 63 13.12 -12.03 -3.22
CA ALA A 63 12.46 -12.91 -4.16
C ALA A 63 10.97 -13.06 -3.89
N GLY A 64 10.55 -13.08 -2.61
CA GLY A 64 9.14 -13.11 -2.23
C GLY A 64 8.41 -11.82 -2.60
N ALA A 65 9.04 -10.66 -2.43
CA ALA A 65 8.47 -9.37 -2.82
C ALA A 65 8.32 -9.25 -4.35
N ILE A 66 9.32 -9.70 -5.12
CA ILE A 66 9.27 -9.76 -6.59
C ILE A 66 8.15 -10.69 -7.03
N GLN A 67 8.09 -11.92 -6.46
CA GLN A 67 7.06 -12.89 -6.78
C GLN A 67 5.65 -12.31 -6.58
N ALA A 68 5.42 -11.66 -5.43
CA ALA A 68 4.12 -11.07 -5.15
C ALA A 68 3.69 -10.03 -6.18
N MET A 69 4.63 -9.23 -6.70
CA MET A 69 4.36 -8.28 -7.77
C MET A 69 4.02 -8.98 -9.08
N GLN A 70 4.79 -10.01 -9.43
CA GLN A 70 4.58 -10.81 -10.64
C GLN A 70 3.27 -11.58 -10.59
N ASP A 71 2.93 -12.19 -9.45
CA ASP A 71 1.68 -12.94 -9.29
C ASP A 71 0.46 -12.00 -9.35
N ALA A 72 0.55 -10.83 -8.71
CA ALA A 72 -0.56 -9.90 -8.64
C ALA A 72 -0.83 -9.18 -9.98
N PHE A 73 0.21 -8.70 -10.65
CA PHE A 73 0.09 -7.87 -11.87
C PHE A 73 0.47 -8.60 -13.15
N GLY A 74 1.09 -9.76 -13.04
CA GLY A 74 1.48 -10.61 -14.16
C GLY A 74 0.36 -11.51 -14.67
N PRO A 75 0.71 -12.58 -15.43
CA PRO A 75 -0.27 -13.46 -16.06
C PRO A 75 -1.25 -14.13 -15.07
N GLN A 76 -0.78 -14.49 -13.89
CA GLN A 76 -1.65 -15.13 -12.88
C GLN A 76 -2.75 -14.19 -12.41
N GLY A 77 -2.40 -13.00 -11.92
CA GLY A 77 -3.37 -12.04 -11.40
C GLY A 77 -4.38 -11.60 -12.46
N ARG A 78 -3.94 -11.48 -13.71
CA ARG A 78 -4.83 -11.18 -14.84
C ARG A 78 -5.77 -12.35 -15.16
N ARG A 79 -5.27 -13.58 -15.23
CA ARG A 79 -6.10 -14.78 -15.48
C ARG A 79 -7.13 -15.00 -14.38
N GLU A 80 -6.74 -14.77 -13.14
CA GLU A 80 -7.61 -14.90 -11.98
C GLU A 80 -8.40 -13.62 -11.68
N LYS A 81 -8.23 -12.58 -12.50
CA LYS A 81 -9.00 -11.33 -12.43
C LYS A 81 -8.93 -10.63 -11.07
N TRP A 82 -7.75 -10.61 -10.45
CA TRP A 82 -7.61 -10.06 -9.10
C TRP A 82 -8.06 -8.62 -8.98
N PHE A 83 -7.82 -7.82 -10.03
CA PHE A 83 -8.10 -6.38 -10.02
C PHE A 83 -9.15 -5.97 -11.05
N GLU A 84 -9.90 -6.93 -11.61
CA GLU A 84 -10.96 -6.63 -12.56
C GLU A 84 -12.08 -5.79 -11.93
N GLY A 85 -12.42 -4.68 -12.54
CA GLY A 85 -13.46 -3.78 -12.07
C GLY A 85 -13.08 -2.87 -10.90
N TYR A 86 -11.79 -2.83 -10.52
CA TYR A 86 -11.27 -1.85 -9.57
C TYR A 86 -10.61 -0.68 -10.27
N ASP A 87 -10.89 0.53 -9.80
CA ASP A 87 -10.25 1.76 -10.31
C ASP A 87 -8.84 1.91 -9.77
N TRP A 88 -8.60 1.45 -8.53
CA TRP A 88 -7.33 1.56 -7.84
C TRP A 88 -6.96 0.29 -7.08
N VAL A 89 -5.68 0.01 -7.07
CA VAL A 89 -5.05 -0.98 -6.19
C VAL A 89 -4.11 -0.25 -5.25
N ILE A 90 -4.36 -0.35 -3.95
CA ILE A 90 -3.46 0.18 -2.91
C ILE A 90 -2.70 -0.99 -2.30
N ARG A 91 -1.38 -0.96 -2.43
CA ARG A 91 -0.53 -1.92 -1.74
C ARG A 91 -0.03 -1.35 -0.42
N LEU A 92 -0.14 -2.13 0.61
CA LEU A 92 0.34 -1.82 1.95
C LEU A 92 1.06 -3.03 2.53
N ASN A 93 2.24 -2.81 3.10
CA ASN A 93 2.83 -3.77 4.04
C ASN A 93 2.26 -3.55 5.44
N LEU A 94 2.41 -4.53 6.33
CA LEU A 94 1.88 -4.42 7.70
C LEU A 94 2.49 -3.29 8.52
N ASP A 95 3.72 -2.92 8.22
CA ASP A 95 4.48 -1.85 8.87
C ASP A 95 4.27 -0.49 8.19
N VAL A 96 3.26 -0.40 7.33
CA VAL A 96 2.81 0.83 6.70
C VAL A 96 1.39 1.17 7.16
N LEU A 97 1.16 2.40 7.56
CA LEU A 97 -0.16 2.91 7.92
C LEU A 97 -0.52 4.14 7.12
N ILE A 98 -1.77 4.21 6.68
CA ILE A 98 -2.39 5.46 6.24
C ILE A 98 -2.89 6.15 7.52
N MET A 99 -2.35 7.33 7.82
CA MET A 99 -2.71 8.10 9.00
C MET A 99 -3.93 8.98 8.76
N HIS A 100 -3.99 9.59 7.59
CA HIS A 100 -5.12 10.35 7.08
C HIS A 100 -5.20 10.23 5.57
N ASP A 101 -6.40 10.17 5.04
CA ASP A 101 -6.64 9.79 3.64
C ASP A 101 -7.12 10.92 2.72
N THR A 102 -7.25 12.14 3.25
CA THR A 102 -7.81 13.27 2.48
C THR A 102 -7.03 13.52 1.19
N TRP A 103 -5.71 13.67 1.29
CA TRP A 103 -4.86 13.90 0.11
C TRP A 103 -4.88 12.71 -0.86
N LEU A 104 -4.80 11.48 -0.32
CA LEU A 104 -4.85 10.27 -1.14
C LEU A 104 -6.16 10.20 -1.94
N ARG A 105 -7.30 10.43 -1.29
CA ARG A 105 -8.60 10.39 -1.95
C ARG A 105 -8.75 11.49 -2.99
N GLN A 106 -8.28 12.70 -2.70
CA GLN A 106 -8.28 13.80 -3.67
C GLN A 106 -7.41 13.47 -4.89
N THR A 107 -6.21 12.93 -4.66
CA THR A 107 -5.31 12.53 -5.74
C THR A 107 -5.87 11.37 -6.55
N MET A 108 -6.50 10.38 -5.91
CA MET A 108 -7.12 9.24 -6.60
C MET A 108 -8.38 9.65 -7.39
N ALA A 109 -9.05 10.73 -7.00
CA ALA A 109 -10.18 11.29 -7.76
C ALA A 109 -9.74 12.00 -9.04
N ASP A 110 -8.48 12.43 -9.13
CA ASP A 110 -7.93 13.06 -10.33
C ASP A 110 -7.69 12.00 -11.43
N THR A 111 -8.47 12.07 -12.51
CA THR A 111 -8.38 11.13 -13.63
C THR A 111 -7.10 11.27 -14.46
N SER A 112 -6.34 12.34 -14.26
CA SER A 112 -5.03 12.51 -14.89
C SER A 112 -3.92 11.75 -14.20
N ILE A 113 -4.18 11.17 -13.02
CA ILE A 113 -3.22 10.44 -12.19
C ILE A 113 -3.47 8.94 -12.27
N ASP A 114 -2.42 8.19 -12.56
CA ASP A 114 -2.43 6.72 -12.66
C ASP A 114 -1.66 6.05 -11.52
N GLY A 115 -0.84 6.81 -10.78
CA GLY A 115 -0.03 6.27 -9.71
C GLY A 115 0.24 7.23 -8.56
N ILE A 116 0.33 6.69 -7.36
CA ILE A 116 0.80 7.38 -6.16
C ILE A 116 1.88 6.52 -5.55
N PHE A 117 3.07 7.09 -5.41
CA PHE A 117 4.25 6.34 -5.00
C PHE A 117 4.94 6.97 -3.81
N GLN A 118 5.61 6.14 -3.03
CA GLN A 118 6.54 6.59 -2.02
C GLN A 118 7.96 6.53 -2.60
N HIS A 119 8.71 7.59 -2.43
CA HIS A 119 10.10 7.65 -2.84
C HIS A 119 10.99 7.01 -1.75
N CYS A 120 11.92 6.17 -2.16
CA CYS A 120 12.78 5.43 -1.23
C CYS A 120 14.27 5.57 -1.54
N ASP A 121 14.73 6.73 -1.94
CA ASP A 121 16.16 6.87 -2.20
C ASP A 121 16.75 8.10 -1.50
N PRO A 122 17.80 7.94 -0.67
CA PRO A 122 18.60 9.05 -0.22
C PRO A 122 19.44 9.66 -1.37
N LEU A 123 19.54 8.96 -2.51
CA LEU A 123 20.29 9.42 -3.68
C LEU A 123 19.32 9.82 -4.78
N PRO A 124 19.19 11.11 -5.12
CA PRO A 124 18.23 11.62 -6.11
C PRO A 124 18.36 11.01 -7.51
N ARG A 125 19.43 10.26 -7.77
CA ARG A 125 19.75 9.71 -9.10
C ARG A 125 19.04 8.39 -9.44
N LEU A 126 18.54 7.64 -8.48
CA LEU A 126 18.00 6.30 -8.72
C LEU A 126 16.48 6.19 -8.65
N ARG A 127 15.74 7.25 -8.33
CA ARG A 127 14.26 7.33 -8.29
C ARG A 127 13.56 5.97 -8.07
N ARG A 128 13.99 5.25 -7.03
CA ARG A 128 13.39 3.96 -6.68
C ARG A 128 12.04 4.19 -6.01
N VAL A 129 11.04 3.50 -6.52
CA VAL A 129 9.72 3.49 -5.88
C VAL A 129 9.75 2.46 -4.77
N HIS A 130 9.34 2.86 -3.58
CA HIS A 130 9.24 1.95 -2.44
C HIS A 130 8.14 0.91 -2.67
N THR A 131 8.43 -0.35 -2.37
CA THR A 131 7.46 -1.43 -2.59
C THR A 131 6.48 -1.63 -1.44
N ASP A 132 6.72 -1.02 -0.28
CA ASP A 132 5.85 -1.21 0.90
C ASP A 132 4.57 -0.38 0.84
N PHE A 133 4.58 0.72 0.10
CA PHE A 133 3.41 1.53 -0.21
C PHE A 133 3.39 1.96 -1.67
N PHE A 134 2.29 1.71 -2.33
CA PHE A 134 1.91 2.38 -3.57
C PHE A 134 0.40 2.30 -3.81
N ALA A 135 -0.12 3.21 -4.62
CA ALA A 135 -1.45 3.07 -5.21
C ALA A 135 -1.32 3.26 -6.73
N ILE A 136 -1.98 2.40 -7.50
CA ILE A 136 -1.97 2.45 -8.97
C ILE A 136 -3.34 2.15 -9.55
N ARG A 137 -3.61 2.71 -10.72
CA ARG A 137 -4.69 2.24 -11.58
C ARG A 137 -4.22 0.98 -12.31
N PRO A 138 -4.82 -0.19 -12.07
CA PRO A 138 -4.33 -1.43 -12.69
C PRO A 138 -4.38 -1.38 -14.22
N GLN A 139 -5.31 -0.60 -14.81
CA GLN A 139 -5.45 -0.42 -16.24
C GLN A 139 -4.31 0.38 -16.88
N ALA A 140 -3.57 1.16 -16.10
CA ALA A 140 -2.41 1.93 -16.58
C ALA A 140 -1.11 1.12 -16.65
N LEU A 141 -1.12 -0.12 -16.12
CA LEU A 141 0.02 -1.02 -16.22
C LEU A 141 0.14 -1.58 -17.65
N ASP A 142 1.37 -1.59 -18.15
CA ASP A 142 1.72 -2.32 -19.36
C ASP A 142 2.04 -3.78 -18.98
N PRO A 143 1.22 -4.75 -19.39
CA PRO A 143 1.46 -6.15 -19.08
C PRO A 143 2.81 -6.66 -19.57
N ALA A 144 3.24 -6.22 -20.74
CA ALA A 144 4.54 -6.60 -21.31
C ALA A 144 5.70 -6.06 -20.48
N ALA A 145 5.54 -4.87 -19.86
CA ALA A 145 6.51 -4.34 -18.93
C ALA A 145 6.63 -5.20 -17.67
N VAL A 146 5.49 -5.61 -17.10
CA VAL A 146 5.48 -6.47 -15.90
C VAL A 146 6.19 -7.80 -16.17
N GLU A 147 5.93 -8.44 -17.32
CA GLU A 147 6.46 -9.75 -17.68
C GLU A 147 7.94 -9.71 -18.08
N SER A 148 8.36 -8.64 -18.75
CA SER A 148 9.74 -8.52 -19.24
C SER A 148 10.75 -8.03 -18.21
N CYS A 149 10.30 -7.50 -17.09
CA CYS A 149 11.18 -7.04 -16.02
C CYS A 149 11.80 -8.24 -15.28
N ASN A 150 13.13 -8.24 -15.18
CA ASN A 150 13.88 -9.26 -14.46
C ASN A 150 15.00 -8.59 -13.66
N GLN A 151 14.67 -8.13 -12.46
CA GLN A 151 15.57 -7.44 -11.55
C GLN A 151 15.76 -8.27 -10.27
N SER A 152 16.88 -8.08 -9.61
CA SER A 152 17.21 -8.79 -8.36
C SER A 152 16.66 -8.10 -7.11
N LEU A 153 16.37 -6.80 -7.18
CA LEU A 153 15.82 -6.01 -6.10
C LEU A 153 14.34 -5.70 -6.36
N ALA A 154 13.51 -5.80 -5.33
CA ALA A 154 12.06 -5.61 -5.45
C ALA A 154 11.70 -4.20 -5.92
N GLU A 155 12.39 -3.17 -5.44
CA GLU A 155 12.19 -1.77 -5.82
C GLU A 155 12.54 -1.53 -7.29
N GLU A 156 13.58 -2.17 -7.79
CA GLU A 156 13.99 -2.09 -9.20
C GLU A 156 13.01 -2.85 -10.09
N GLN A 157 12.63 -4.06 -9.67
CA GLN A 157 11.61 -4.86 -10.35
C GLN A 157 10.30 -4.07 -10.47
N PHE A 158 9.84 -3.47 -9.38
CA PHE A 158 8.62 -2.69 -9.40
C PHE A 158 8.75 -1.45 -10.27
N SER A 159 9.82 -0.67 -10.13
CA SER A 159 10.06 0.52 -10.95
C SER A 159 10.11 0.19 -12.46
N CYS A 160 10.70 -0.95 -12.82
CA CYS A 160 10.68 -1.48 -14.17
C CYS A 160 9.25 -1.81 -14.62
N SER A 161 8.47 -2.50 -13.78
CA SER A 161 7.10 -2.94 -14.11
C SER A 161 6.13 -1.78 -14.33
N ILE A 162 6.31 -0.66 -13.61
CA ILE A 162 5.47 0.53 -13.72
C ILE A 162 6.07 1.62 -14.64
N ARG A 163 7.05 1.29 -15.45
CA ARG A 163 7.77 2.26 -16.30
C ARG A 163 6.85 3.06 -17.22
N SER A 164 5.73 2.52 -17.65
CA SER A 164 4.71 3.23 -18.44
C SER A 164 4.14 4.43 -17.66
N ILE A 165 3.76 4.22 -16.41
CA ILE A 165 3.24 5.27 -15.51
C ILE A 165 4.34 6.31 -15.21
N LEU A 166 5.57 5.86 -14.91
CA LEU A 166 6.67 6.78 -14.63
C LEU A 166 7.04 7.66 -15.82
N ARG A 167 7.01 7.10 -17.05
CA ARG A 167 7.29 7.85 -18.29
C ARG A 167 6.19 8.81 -18.65
N SER A 168 4.93 8.47 -18.44
CA SER A 168 3.78 9.34 -18.70
C SER A 168 3.72 10.55 -17.75
N LYS A 169 4.47 10.50 -16.63
CA LYS A 169 4.41 11.49 -15.55
C LYS A 169 3.03 11.66 -14.91
N ARG A 170 2.15 10.69 -15.09
CA ARG A 170 0.79 10.69 -14.55
C ARG A 170 0.78 10.08 -13.14
N PHE A 171 1.61 10.60 -12.28
CA PHE A 171 1.72 10.13 -10.89
C PHE A 171 2.05 11.26 -9.92
N ARG A 172 1.90 10.97 -8.62
CA ARG A 172 2.29 11.85 -7.52
C ARG A 172 3.16 11.09 -6.52
N TRP A 173 4.05 11.82 -5.86
CA TRP A 173 4.77 11.29 -4.71
C TRP A 173 3.99 11.54 -3.42
N VAL A 174 3.97 10.59 -2.48
CA VAL A 174 3.39 10.80 -1.14
C VAL A 174 4.04 12.00 -0.45
N GLN A 175 5.33 12.22 -0.71
CA GLN A 175 6.09 13.33 -0.17
C GLN A 175 5.60 14.71 -0.67
N ASP A 176 4.87 14.75 -1.78
CA ASP A 176 4.27 16.00 -2.27
C ASP A 176 3.15 16.50 -1.33
N ALA A 177 2.56 15.60 -0.54
CA ALA A 177 1.56 15.94 0.47
C ALA A 177 2.15 16.52 1.74
N ASP A 178 3.39 16.15 2.02
CA ASP A 178 4.09 16.45 3.26
C ASP A 178 5.38 17.18 2.89
N ALA A 179 5.49 18.46 3.13
CA ALA A 179 6.67 19.29 2.80
C ALA A 179 7.97 18.85 3.52
N SER A 180 8.04 17.61 4.01
CA SER A 180 9.21 17.07 4.68
C SER A 180 10.16 16.40 3.70
N ASN A 181 11.44 16.80 3.72
CA ASN A 181 12.54 16.09 3.07
C ASN A 181 12.62 14.66 3.61
N SER A 182 11.93 13.72 2.98
CA SER A 182 11.80 12.39 3.52
C SER A 182 12.77 11.41 2.88
N THR A 183 13.55 10.81 3.72
CA THR A 183 14.14 9.49 3.50
C THR A 183 13.04 8.42 3.44
N CYS A 184 13.35 7.18 3.02
CA CYS A 184 12.43 6.01 3.05
C CYS A 184 11.66 5.82 4.39
N ARG A 185 12.00 6.56 5.41
CA ARG A 185 11.34 6.53 6.71
C ARG A 185 10.53 7.80 6.88
N ILE A 186 9.29 7.76 6.44
CA ILE A 186 8.34 8.83 6.76
C ILE A 186 8.09 8.73 8.28
N ARG A 187 8.62 9.69 9.01
CA ARG A 187 8.44 9.79 10.46
C ARG A 187 7.66 11.06 10.75
N GLY A 188 6.50 10.91 11.32
CA GLY A 188 5.76 12.05 11.85
C GLY A 188 4.25 11.86 11.79
N ALA A 189 3.55 12.42 12.77
CA ALA A 189 2.09 12.38 12.86
C ALA A 189 1.38 13.25 11.78
N SER A 190 2.14 14.04 11.02
CA SER A 190 1.64 14.88 9.93
C SER A 190 1.61 14.17 8.58
N SER A 191 2.32 13.04 8.43
CA SER A 191 2.41 12.33 7.17
C SER A 191 1.14 11.55 6.85
N SER A 192 0.68 11.62 5.60
CA SER A 192 -0.48 10.84 5.13
C SER A 192 -0.24 9.33 5.21
N VAL A 193 1.01 8.91 4.97
CA VAL A 193 1.45 7.52 5.04
C VAL A 193 2.70 7.44 5.91
N VAL A 194 2.70 6.52 6.84
CA VAL A 194 3.84 6.26 7.74
C VAL A 194 4.35 4.85 7.51
N HIS A 195 5.65 4.72 7.31
CA HIS A 195 6.35 3.44 7.24
C HIS A 195 7.38 3.35 8.36
N SER A 196 7.33 2.30 9.17
CA SER A 196 8.32 2.04 10.21
C SER A 196 8.31 0.58 10.63
N HIS A 197 9.46 -0.10 10.54
CA HIS A 197 9.63 -1.47 11.07
C HIS A 197 9.37 -1.60 12.57
N GLN A 198 9.24 -0.49 13.28
CA GLN A 198 8.88 -0.45 14.70
C GLN A 198 7.52 0.19 14.95
N LEU A 199 6.67 0.23 13.93
CA LEU A 199 5.36 0.87 14.00
C LEU A 199 4.53 0.39 15.19
N TRP A 200 4.60 -0.89 15.51
CA TRP A 200 3.91 -1.50 16.65
C TRP A 200 4.26 -0.85 18.00
N ARG A 201 5.46 -0.26 18.16
CA ARG A 201 5.85 0.45 19.39
C ARG A 201 5.08 1.77 19.56
N PHE A 202 4.57 2.30 18.48
CA PHE A 202 3.90 3.58 18.45
C PHE A 202 2.37 3.45 18.37
N CYS A 203 1.87 2.26 18.09
CA CYS A 203 0.46 1.92 18.15
C CYS A 203 0.08 1.52 19.60
N PRO A 204 -0.94 2.07 20.18
CA PRO A 204 -2.02 2.96 19.66
C PRO A 204 -1.69 4.46 19.67
N ASN A 205 -0.50 4.87 20.09
CA ASN A 205 -0.15 6.27 20.35
C ASN A 205 -0.11 7.13 19.07
N TYR A 206 0.11 6.53 17.89
CA TYR A 206 0.02 7.24 16.61
C TYR A 206 -1.35 7.86 16.36
N PHE A 207 -2.39 7.28 16.93
CA PHE A 207 -3.76 7.76 16.83
C PHE A 207 -4.21 8.56 18.05
N ALA A 208 -3.42 8.55 19.12
CA ALA A 208 -3.60 9.45 20.25
C ALA A 208 -2.90 10.76 19.88
N ALA A 209 -3.64 11.84 19.75
CA ALA A 209 -3.05 13.15 19.57
C ALA A 209 -2.06 13.40 20.73
N PRO A 210 -0.80 13.81 20.45
CA PRO A 210 0.10 14.24 21.50
C PRO A 210 -0.56 15.32 22.37
N PRO A 211 -0.27 15.40 23.66
CA PRO A 211 -0.76 16.47 24.52
C PRO A 211 -0.46 17.83 23.87
N GLY A 212 -1.49 18.64 23.64
CA GLY A 212 -1.38 19.96 22.98
C GLY A 212 -1.65 19.98 21.48
N VAL A 213 -1.73 18.85 20.80
CA VAL A 213 -2.19 18.78 19.39
C VAL A 213 -3.70 18.65 19.38
N LYS A 214 -4.39 19.57 18.68
CA LYS A 214 -5.85 19.47 18.51
C LYS A 214 -6.18 18.10 17.95
N ARG A 215 -7.07 17.35 18.64
CA ARG A 215 -7.52 16.03 18.21
C ARG A 215 -7.88 16.07 16.72
N PHE A 216 -7.26 15.23 15.92
CA PHE A 216 -7.66 15.00 14.54
C PHE A 216 -9.15 14.58 14.57
N ARG A 217 -10.04 15.48 14.19
CA ARG A 217 -11.42 15.10 13.89
C ARG A 217 -11.39 14.35 12.58
N TRP A 218 -11.68 13.08 12.63
CA TRP A 218 -12.05 12.30 11.47
C TRP A 218 -13.25 12.98 10.83
N SER A 219 -13.03 13.78 9.78
CA SER A 219 -14.12 14.48 9.11
C SER A 219 -14.98 13.46 8.38
N ASN A 220 -16.29 13.54 8.56
CA ASN A 220 -17.29 12.80 7.81
C ASN A 220 -17.30 13.30 6.36
N TYR A 221 -16.29 12.94 5.58
CA TYR A 221 -16.30 13.20 4.15
C TYR A 221 -16.96 12.01 3.45
N THR A 222 -18.12 12.29 2.86
CA THR A 222 -18.74 11.40 1.87
C THR A 222 -17.84 11.32 0.66
N LEU A 223 -17.50 10.11 0.22
CA LEU A 223 -16.84 9.88 -1.06
C LEU A 223 -17.78 10.39 -2.19
N ALA A 224 -17.37 11.46 -2.86
CA ALA A 224 -18.14 12.06 -3.94
C ALA A 224 -18.18 11.20 -5.21
N SER A 225 -17.44 10.10 -5.27
CA SER A 225 -17.46 9.14 -6.37
C SER A 225 -17.38 7.71 -5.85
N GLN A 226 -18.15 6.81 -6.44
CA GLN A 226 -18.14 5.37 -6.15
C GLN A 226 -16.91 4.69 -6.80
N GLN A 227 -15.70 5.14 -6.48
CA GLN A 227 -14.51 4.47 -6.97
C GLN A 227 -14.39 3.10 -6.30
N LYS A 228 -14.19 2.07 -7.12
CA LYS A 228 -13.91 0.72 -6.63
C LYS A 228 -12.43 0.61 -6.32
N ILE A 229 -12.12 0.49 -5.02
CA ILE A 229 -10.75 0.37 -4.51
C ILE A 229 -10.54 -1.03 -3.98
N VAL A 230 -9.40 -1.62 -4.34
CA VAL A 230 -8.90 -2.84 -3.69
C VAL A 230 -7.60 -2.52 -2.97
N SER A 231 -7.52 -2.94 -1.73
CA SER A 231 -6.28 -2.88 -0.95
C SER A 231 -5.57 -4.22 -1.04
N LEU A 232 -4.37 -4.21 -1.60
CA LEU A 232 -3.47 -5.36 -1.61
C LEU A 232 -2.55 -5.24 -0.40
N VAL A 233 -2.86 -5.99 0.63
CA VAL A 233 -2.02 -6.07 1.83
C VAL A 233 -1.14 -7.29 1.70
N GLY A 234 0.16 -7.07 1.71
CA GLY A 234 1.15 -8.13 1.78
C GLY A 234 1.59 -8.37 3.21
N LEU A 235 1.56 -9.60 3.61
CA LEU A 235 1.95 -10.08 4.93
C LEU A 235 3.18 -10.96 4.85
#